data_e3885346c79522f650c3d89cbf9dbfcb
#
_entry.id   e3885346c79522f650c3d89cbf9dbfcb
#
_cell.length_a   1.000
_cell.length_b   1.000
_cell.length_c   1.000
_cell.angle_alpha   90.00
_cell.angle_beta   90.00
_cell.angle_gamma   90.00
#
_symmetry.space_group_name_H-M   'P 1'
#
loop_
_entity.id
_entity.type
_entity.pdbx_description
1 polymer ?
#
loop_
_entity_poly.entity_id
_entity_poly.type
_entity_poly.pdbx_seq_one_letter_code
_entity_poly.pdbx_strand_id
1 'polypeptide(L)'
;VLENLHMGAFIRDAAVDVEKDLKMVYGYFPRLKERESQLAGTLSGGEQQMLAFGRALMSRPKMLLLDEPSMGLAPIMVQKIFEVVRAVAADGMTILLIEQNARLALQSSQRGYVMESGEITLNGESAMLLDDPKVRAAYLGE
;
A
#
# COMPACT_ATOMS: atom_id res chain seq x y z
N VAL A 1 5.19 -10.46 15.41
CA VAL A 1 5.35 -9.93 14.04
C VAL A 1 5.56 -11.07 13.07
N LEU A 2 6.58 -11.92 13.25
CA LEU A 2 6.90 -13.03 12.36
C LEU A 2 5.69 -13.97 12.12
N GLU A 3 4.99 -14.37 13.18
CA GLU A 3 3.80 -15.23 13.07
C GLU A 3 2.69 -14.57 12.21
N ASN A 4 2.50 -13.26 12.36
CA ASN A 4 1.55 -12.51 11.56
C ASN A 4 1.91 -12.52 10.06
N LEU A 5 3.20 -12.42 9.72
CA LEU A 5 3.66 -12.55 8.34
C LEU A 5 3.42 -13.95 7.81
N HIS A 6 3.75 -14.98 8.59
CA HIS A 6 3.48 -16.38 8.22
C HIS A 6 2.00 -16.68 8.00
N MET A 7 1.09 -16.05 8.77
CA MET A 7 -0.36 -16.15 8.54
C MET A 7 -0.76 -15.69 7.13
N GLY A 8 -0.06 -14.72 6.54
CA GLY A 8 -0.28 -14.32 5.14
C GLY A 8 0.00 -15.43 4.12
N ALA A 9 0.89 -16.35 4.44
CA ALA A 9 1.24 -17.47 3.58
C ALA A 9 0.40 -18.75 3.85
N PHE A 10 -0.54 -18.72 4.81
CA PHE A 10 -1.27 -19.90 5.30
C PHE A 10 -2.05 -20.63 4.18
N ILE A 11 -2.59 -19.93 3.21
CA ILE A 11 -3.37 -20.49 2.10
C ILE A 11 -2.52 -21.03 0.95
N ARG A 12 -1.19 -20.97 1.07
CA ARG A 12 -0.25 -21.38 0.00
C ARG A 12 0.18 -22.82 0.19
N ASP A 13 0.45 -23.52 -0.92
CA ASP A 13 1.03 -24.85 -0.89
C ASP A 13 2.41 -24.86 -0.21
N ALA A 14 2.69 -25.91 0.57
CA ALA A 14 3.95 -26.08 1.31
C ALA A 14 5.22 -26.06 0.43
N ALA A 15 5.09 -26.32 -0.87
CA ALA A 15 6.18 -26.27 -1.84
C ALA A 15 6.66 -24.85 -2.19
N VAL A 16 5.94 -23.82 -1.76
CA VAL A 16 6.31 -22.42 -2.08
C VAL A 16 7.30 -21.92 -1.04
N ASP A 17 8.38 -21.30 -1.50
CA ASP A 17 9.45 -20.76 -0.67
C ASP A 17 8.98 -19.52 0.14
N VAL A 18 8.38 -19.78 1.31
CA VAL A 18 7.90 -18.76 2.24
C VAL A 18 9.05 -17.89 2.75
N GLU A 19 10.23 -18.49 2.95
CA GLU A 19 11.41 -17.75 3.41
C GLU A 19 11.90 -16.71 2.40
N LYS A 20 11.77 -16.99 1.11
CA LYS A 20 12.10 -16.01 0.05
C LYS A 20 11.18 -14.79 0.12
N ASP A 21 9.88 -15.03 0.32
CA ASP A 21 8.91 -13.94 0.40
C ASP A 21 9.06 -13.15 1.71
N LEU A 22 9.39 -13.82 2.80
CA LEU A 22 9.70 -13.16 4.06
C LEU A 22 10.92 -12.23 3.91
N LYS A 23 11.97 -12.67 3.22
CA LYS A 23 13.13 -11.81 2.91
C LYS A 23 12.75 -10.62 2.04
N MET A 24 11.87 -10.81 1.06
CA MET A 24 11.34 -9.72 0.22
C MET A 24 10.57 -8.70 1.08
N VAL A 25 9.67 -9.16 1.93
CA VAL A 25 8.90 -8.28 2.85
C VAL A 25 9.83 -7.51 3.79
N TYR A 26 10.86 -8.15 4.33
CA TYR A 26 11.86 -7.48 5.17
C TYR A 26 12.73 -6.49 4.38
N GLY A 27 12.92 -6.71 3.08
CA GLY A 27 13.55 -5.73 2.18
C GLY A 27 12.72 -4.46 2.04
N TYR A 28 11.41 -4.57 1.88
CA TYR A 28 10.50 -3.44 1.86
C TYR A 28 10.34 -2.75 3.23
N PHE A 29 10.29 -3.56 4.31
CA PHE A 29 10.02 -3.10 5.67
C PHE A 29 11.09 -3.60 6.67
N PRO A 30 12.32 -3.05 6.65
CA PRO A 30 13.40 -3.52 7.54
C PRO A 30 13.05 -3.47 9.02
N ARG A 31 12.20 -2.51 9.44
CA ARG A 31 11.72 -2.39 10.82
C ARG A 31 10.93 -3.61 11.30
N LEU A 32 10.24 -4.31 10.40
CA LEU A 32 9.54 -5.55 10.76
C LEU A 32 10.52 -6.67 11.10
N LYS A 33 11.68 -6.73 10.43
CA LYS A 33 12.75 -7.67 10.76
C LYS A 33 13.36 -7.38 12.12
N GLU A 34 13.66 -6.11 12.41
CA GLU A 34 14.21 -5.69 13.72
C GLU A 34 13.27 -6.06 14.88
N ARG A 35 11.98 -6.20 14.62
CA ARG A 35 10.91 -6.46 15.58
C ARG A 35 10.20 -7.80 15.39
N GLU A 36 10.84 -8.75 14.70
CA GLU A 36 10.21 -10.01 14.30
C GLU A 36 9.63 -10.82 15.48
N SER A 37 10.29 -10.77 16.64
CA SER A 37 9.85 -11.44 17.88
C SER A 37 8.83 -10.63 18.70
N GLN A 38 8.58 -9.35 18.33
CA GLN A 38 7.68 -8.46 19.07
C GLN A 38 6.22 -8.83 18.84
N LEU A 39 5.36 -8.64 19.85
CA LEU A 39 3.92 -8.78 19.72
C LEU A 39 3.37 -7.69 18.79
N ALA A 40 2.61 -8.08 17.76
CA ALA A 40 2.10 -7.15 16.75
C ALA A 40 1.24 -6.02 17.33
N GLY A 41 0.46 -6.29 18.37
CA GLY A 41 -0.37 -5.29 19.05
C GLY A 41 0.42 -4.21 19.79
N THR A 42 1.73 -4.38 20.01
CA THR A 42 2.60 -3.39 20.68
C THR A 42 3.38 -2.51 19.69
N LEU A 43 3.21 -2.72 18.39
CA LEU A 43 3.77 -1.89 17.34
C LEU A 43 3.06 -0.53 17.28
N SER A 44 3.76 0.50 16.82
CA SER A 44 3.14 1.78 16.46
C SER A 44 2.14 1.60 15.30
N GLY A 45 1.17 2.51 15.14
CA GLY A 45 0.17 2.44 14.06
C GLY A 45 0.80 2.30 12.67
N GLY A 46 1.89 3.04 12.39
CA GLY A 46 2.61 2.92 11.13
C GLY A 46 3.31 1.58 10.93
N GLU A 47 3.87 0.99 12.00
CA GLU A 47 4.46 -0.35 11.94
C GLU A 47 3.39 -1.43 11.79
N GLN A 48 2.21 -1.25 12.40
CA GLN A 48 1.07 -2.14 12.20
C GLN A 48 0.58 -2.10 10.74
N GLN A 49 0.54 -0.91 10.13
CA GLN A 49 0.20 -0.76 8.70
C GLN A 49 1.22 -1.46 7.80
N MET A 50 2.53 -1.29 8.08
CA MET A 50 3.58 -2.03 7.38
C MET A 50 3.42 -3.55 7.54
N LEU A 51 3.07 -4.02 8.75
CA LEU A 51 2.85 -5.43 9.01
C LEU A 51 1.64 -5.97 8.25
N ALA A 52 0.52 -5.22 8.21
CA ALA A 52 -0.66 -5.59 7.43
C ALA A 52 -0.34 -5.69 5.94
N PHE A 53 0.42 -4.73 5.41
CA PHE A 53 0.87 -4.74 4.03
C PHE A 53 1.81 -5.93 3.74
N GLY A 54 2.83 -6.14 4.58
CA GLY A 54 3.74 -7.27 4.47
C GLY A 54 3.01 -8.62 4.51
N ARG A 55 2.04 -8.78 5.43
CA ARG A 55 1.19 -9.97 5.51
C ARG A 55 0.39 -10.20 4.22
N ALA A 56 -0.15 -9.14 3.62
CA ALA A 56 -0.86 -9.25 2.34
C ALA A 56 0.08 -9.72 1.22
N LEU A 57 1.31 -9.19 1.15
CA LEU A 57 2.31 -9.63 0.17
C LEU A 57 2.72 -11.10 0.33
N MET A 58 2.77 -11.62 1.57
CA MET A 58 3.08 -13.02 1.85
C MET A 58 2.11 -14.01 1.19
N SER A 59 0.88 -13.59 0.86
CA SER A 59 -0.09 -14.44 0.15
C SER A 59 0.19 -14.56 -1.35
N ARG A 60 1.16 -13.83 -1.91
CA ARG A 60 1.42 -13.68 -3.36
C ARG A 60 0.14 -13.36 -4.15
N PRO A 61 -0.56 -12.28 -3.81
CA PRO A 61 -1.81 -11.95 -4.45
C PRO A 61 -1.59 -11.55 -5.92
N LYS A 62 -2.58 -11.80 -6.77
CA LYS A 62 -2.58 -11.27 -8.14
C LYS A 62 -2.93 -9.79 -8.19
N MET A 63 -3.65 -9.32 -7.19
CA MET A 63 -4.06 -7.93 -7.02
C MET A 63 -4.08 -7.58 -5.55
N LEU A 64 -3.56 -6.41 -5.21
CA LEU A 64 -3.56 -5.86 -3.86
C LEU A 64 -4.57 -4.72 -3.76
N LEU A 65 -5.44 -4.78 -2.76
CA LEU A 65 -6.42 -3.73 -2.46
C LEU A 65 -5.93 -2.96 -1.23
N LEU A 66 -5.76 -1.65 -1.38
CA LEU A 66 -5.31 -0.75 -0.32
C LEU A 66 -6.38 0.32 -0.10
N ASP A 67 -6.99 0.31 1.07
CA ASP A 67 -8.03 1.25 1.46
C ASP A 67 -7.46 2.24 2.49
N GLU A 68 -7.29 3.48 2.08
CA GLU A 68 -6.74 4.60 2.87
C GLU A 68 -5.45 4.24 3.66
N PRO A 69 -4.41 3.67 3.01
CA PRO A 69 -3.22 3.19 3.71
C PRO A 69 -2.41 4.30 4.40
N SER A 70 -2.69 5.58 4.09
CA SER A 70 -2.04 6.73 4.71
C SER A 70 -2.77 7.28 5.94
N MET A 71 -4.03 6.87 6.18
CA MET A 71 -4.87 7.46 7.19
C MET A 71 -4.29 7.32 8.60
N GLY A 72 -4.23 8.44 9.33
CA GLY A 72 -3.76 8.46 10.73
C GLY A 72 -2.25 8.26 10.92
N LEU A 73 -1.47 8.26 9.84
CA LEU A 73 -0.02 8.09 9.90
C LEU A 73 0.74 9.42 9.93
N ALA A 74 1.89 9.43 10.60
CA ALA A 74 2.85 10.53 10.51
C ALA A 74 3.38 10.68 9.06
N PRO A 75 3.68 11.90 8.57
CA PRO A 75 4.09 12.15 7.19
C PRO A 75 5.25 11.27 6.70
N ILE A 76 6.23 11.03 7.56
CA ILE A 76 7.38 10.17 7.22
C ILE A 76 6.96 8.72 6.95
N MET A 77 5.94 8.22 7.66
CA MET A 77 5.40 6.88 7.48
C MET A 77 4.57 6.77 6.21
N VAL A 78 3.80 7.83 5.89
CA VAL A 78 3.07 7.94 4.63
C VAL A 78 4.04 7.84 3.45
N GLN A 79 5.12 8.62 3.45
CA GLN A 79 6.14 8.56 2.41
C GLN A 79 6.69 7.13 2.26
N LYS A 80 7.00 6.47 3.38
CA LYS A 80 7.54 5.10 3.37
C LYS A 80 6.57 4.09 2.78
N ILE A 81 5.29 4.14 3.16
CA ILE A 81 4.25 3.26 2.60
C ILE A 81 4.15 3.45 1.08
N PHE A 82 4.12 4.70 0.61
CA PHE A 82 3.98 4.98 -0.83
C PHE A 82 5.25 4.68 -1.64
N GLU A 83 6.44 4.74 -1.04
CA GLU A 83 7.65 4.20 -1.66
C GLU A 83 7.49 2.69 -1.93
N VAL A 84 6.99 1.94 -0.95
CA VAL A 84 6.75 0.50 -1.08
C VAL A 84 5.64 0.21 -2.09
N VAL A 85 4.53 0.97 -2.07
CA VAL A 85 3.44 0.85 -3.07
C VAL A 85 4.01 0.96 -4.48
N ARG A 86 4.81 2.00 -4.75
CA ARG A 86 5.45 2.19 -6.07
C ARG A 86 6.43 1.08 -6.42
N ALA A 87 7.24 0.61 -5.46
CA ALA A 87 8.19 -0.46 -5.69
C ALA A 87 7.47 -1.78 -6.04
N VAL A 88 6.45 -2.15 -5.27
CA VAL A 88 5.65 -3.36 -5.50
C VAL A 88 4.89 -3.30 -6.84
N ALA A 89 4.37 -2.12 -7.21
CA ALA A 89 3.76 -1.91 -8.52
C ALA A 89 4.79 -2.03 -9.67
N ALA A 90 6.00 -1.51 -9.48
CA ALA A 90 7.09 -1.63 -10.46
C ALA A 90 7.55 -3.09 -10.65
N ASP A 91 7.45 -3.92 -9.59
CA ASP A 91 7.70 -5.36 -9.64
C ASP A 91 6.55 -6.16 -10.31
N GLY A 92 5.54 -5.46 -10.86
CA GLY A 92 4.45 -6.05 -11.66
C GLY A 92 3.18 -6.38 -10.88
N MET A 93 3.06 -5.99 -9.62
CA MET A 93 1.85 -6.17 -8.83
C MET A 93 0.75 -5.21 -9.31
N THR A 94 -0.45 -5.74 -9.58
CA THR A 94 -1.63 -4.90 -9.78
C THR A 94 -2.13 -4.38 -8.44
N ILE A 95 -2.30 -3.06 -8.32
CA ILE A 95 -2.76 -2.43 -7.07
C ILE A 95 -4.01 -1.58 -7.36
N LEU A 96 -5.07 -1.78 -6.57
CA LEU A 96 -6.18 -0.84 -6.45
C LEU A 96 -5.98 -0.06 -5.16
N LEU A 97 -5.74 1.24 -5.29
CA LEU A 97 -5.51 2.17 -4.20
C LEU A 97 -6.71 3.10 -4.04
N ILE A 98 -7.29 3.13 -2.86
CA ILE A 98 -8.30 4.11 -2.46
C ILE A 98 -7.61 5.08 -1.49
N GLU A 99 -7.66 6.38 -1.79
CA GLU A 99 -7.02 7.42 -1.00
C GLU A 99 -7.80 8.72 -1.05
N GLN A 100 -7.89 9.40 0.08
CA GLN A 100 -8.45 10.73 0.18
C GLN A 100 -7.47 11.80 -0.31
N ASN A 101 -6.17 11.57 -0.13
CA ASN A 101 -5.12 12.47 -0.63
C ASN A 101 -4.94 12.26 -2.14
N ALA A 102 -5.73 13.01 -2.95
CA ALA A 102 -5.74 12.89 -4.41
C ALA A 102 -4.36 13.09 -5.03
N ARG A 103 -3.56 14.08 -4.56
CA ARG A 103 -2.21 14.32 -5.08
C ARG A 103 -1.32 13.07 -4.91
N LEU A 104 -1.31 12.50 -3.72
CA LEU A 104 -0.49 11.33 -3.41
C LEU A 104 -0.93 10.09 -4.20
N ALA A 105 -2.26 9.87 -4.29
CA ALA A 105 -2.84 8.78 -5.07
C ALA A 105 -2.46 8.87 -6.54
N LEU A 106 -2.69 10.02 -7.17
CA LEU A 106 -2.40 10.25 -8.59
C LEU A 106 -0.91 10.22 -8.91
N GLN A 107 -0.04 10.70 -8.01
CA GLN A 107 1.42 10.60 -8.17
C GLN A 107 1.95 9.16 -8.05
N SER A 108 1.16 8.25 -7.50
CA SER A 108 1.56 6.86 -7.24
C SER A 108 0.86 5.85 -8.14
N SER A 109 -0.01 6.29 -9.04
CA SER A 109 -0.81 5.45 -9.92
C SER A 109 -0.66 5.86 -11.39
N GLN A 110 -0.94 4.92 -12.30
CA GLN A 110 -0.98 5.17 -13.75
C GLN A 110 -2.35 5.70 -14.19
N ARG A 111 -3.41 5.28 -13.54
CA ARG A 111 -4.79 5.64 -13.85
C ARG A 111 -5.55 6.00 -12.58
N GLY A 112 -6.34 7.06 -12.65
CA GLY A 112 -7.20 7.52 -11.58
C GLY A 112 -8.68 7.46 -11.92
N TYR A 113 -9.49 7.33 -10.86
CA TYR A 113 -10.94 7.46 -10.87
C TYR A 113 -11.32 8.40 -9.74
N VAL A 114 -11.97 9.51 -10.07
CA VAL A 114 -12.49 10.46 -9.07
C VAL A 114 -13.92 10.07 -8.75
N MET A 115 -14.18 9.80 -7.48
CA MET A 115 -15.49 9.39 -6.98
C MET A 115 -16.09 10.49 -6.10
N GLU A 116 -17.33 10.86 -6.37
CA GLU A 116 -18.11 11.83 -5.60
C GLU A 116 -19.48 11.23 -5.30
N SER A 117 -19.88 11.21 -4.04
CA SER A 117 -21.20 10.72 -3.62
C SER A 117 -21.56 9.32 -4.16
N GLY A 118 -20.57 8.44 -4.31
CA GLY A 118 -20.75 7.07 -4.80
C GLY A 118 -20.72 6.92 -6.32
N GLU A 119 -20.53 8.01 -7.08
CA GLU A 119 -20.46 7.99 -8.54
C GLU A 119 -19.07 8.36 -9.06
N ILE A 120 -18.60 7.70 -10.13
CA ILE A 120 -17.35 8.07 -10.80
C ILE A 120 -17.61 9.28 -11.70
N THR A 121 -17.09 10.43 -11.31
CA THR A 121 -17.28 11.71 -12.01
C THR A 121 -16.22 11.96 -13.09
N LEU A 122 -14.97 11.49 -12.84
CA LEU A 122 -13.85 11.62 -13.77
C LEU A 122 -13.01 10.34 -13.73
N ASN A 123 -12.40 10.01 -14.86
CA ASN A 123 -11.38 8.94 -14.92
C ASN A 123 -10.41 9.22 -16.06
N GLY A 124 -9.18 8.76 -15.92
CA GLY A 124 -8.16 8.94 -16.95
C GLY A 124 -6.75 8.58 -16.47
N GLU A 125 -5.77 8.89 -17.29
CA GLU A 125 -4.37 8.81 -16.90
C GLU A 125 -4.09 9.77 -15.75
N SER A 126 -3.38 9.30 -14.72
CA SER A 126 -3.13 10.08 -13.50
C SER A 126 -2.43 11.40 -13.76
N ALA A 127 -1.49 11.43 -14.71
CA ALA A 127 -0.81 12.66 -15.10
C ALA A 127 -1.80 13.72 -15.66
N MET A 128 -2.77 13.28 -16.47
CA MET A 128 -3.80 14.19 -17.01
C MET A 128 -4.75 14.68 -15.92
N LEU A 129 -5.11 13.81 -14.97
CA LEU A 129 -5.98 14.20 -13.85
C LEU A 129 -5.29 15.18 -12.88
N LEU A 130 -3.97 15.09 -12.71
CA LEU A 130 -3.20 16.06 -11.91
C LEU A 130 -3.22 17.46 -12.50
N ASP A 131 -3.36 17.58 -13.83
CA ASP A 131 -3.42 18.87 -14.54
C ASP A 131 -4.86 19.33 -14.80
N ASP A 132 -5.87 18.49 -14.48
CA ASP A 132 -7.28 18.85 -14.70
C ASP A 132 -7.72 19.97 -13.75
N PRO A 133 -8.27 21.10 -14.26
CA PRO A 133 -8.67 22.22 -13.43
C PRO A 133 -9.72 21.88 -12.36
N LYS A 134 -10.63 20.94 -12.65
CA LYS A 134 -11.65 20.51 -11.68
C LYS A 134 -11.03 19.72 -10.53
N VAL A 135 -10.09 18.81 -10.85
CA VAL A 135 -9.36 18.03 -9.83
C VAL A 135 -8.50 18.97 -8.98
N ARG A 136 -7.81 19.94 -9.60
CA ARG A 136 -6.98 20.93 -8.90
C ARG A 136 -7.81 21.78 -7.93
N ALA A 137 -8.91 22.35 -8.39
CA ALA A 137 -9.78 23.18 -7.56
C ALA A 137 -10.45 22.40 -6.42
N ALA A 138 -10.92 21.16 -6.67
CA ALA A 138 -11.67 20.38 -5.68
C ALA A 138 -10.79 19.64 -4.68
N TYR A 139 -9.60 19.16 -5.11
CA TYR A 139 -8.83 18.18 -4.33
C TYR A 139 -7.37 18.53 -4.10
N LEU A 140 -6.77 19.45 -4.88
CA LEU A 140 -5.36 19.79 -4.78
C LEU A 140 -5.10 21.14 -4.07
N GLY A 141 -6.14 21.90 -3.78
CA GLY A 141 -6.06 23.17 -3.04
C GLY A 141 -5.45 24.33 -3.84
N GLU A 142 -5.58 24.29 -5.16
CA GLU A 142 -5.04 25.30 -6.10
C GLU A 142 -6.15 26.00 -6.89
#